data_914140d063480c34134dc38f34c4a11a
#
_entry.id   914140d063480c34134dc38f34c4a11a
#
_cell.length_a   1.000
_cell.length_b   1.000
_cell.length_c   1.000
_cell.angle_alpha   90.00
_cell.angle_beta   90.00
_cell.angle_gamma   90.00
#
_symmetry.space_group_name_H-M   'P 1'
#
loop_
_entity.id
_entity.type
_entity.pdbx_description
1 polymer ?
#
loop_
_entity_poly.entity_id
_entity_poly.type
_entity_poly.pdbx_seq_one_letter_code
_entity_poly.pdbx_strand_id
1 'polypeptide(L)'
;GLEILKKENVAMDTLLGHGGIFKTPGVAQRYLAAAASAPVTCMETAGEGGPYGMALLAAYCLHRTEGETLADYLNRYVFADARSTTLAPDPAEQAGFAEFLNQYQTVLKAERAVIE
;
A
#
# COMPACT_ATOMS: atom_id res chain seq x y z
N GLY A 1 11.86 -5.37 2.48
CA GLY A 1 11.24 -4.43 3.42
C GLY A 1 10.25 -5.08 4.38
N LEU A 2 9.22 -5.79 3.90
CA LEU A 2 8.17 -6.38 4.75
C LEU A 2 8.64 -7.52 5.66
N GLU A 3 9.77 -8.15 5.37
CA GLU A 3 10.36 -9.16 6.25
C GLU A 3 10.74 -8.63 7.65
N ILE A 4 11.00 -7.34 7.76
CA ILE A 4 11.25 -6.68 9.05
C ILE A 4 10.00 -6.80 9.93
N LEU A 5 8.83 -6.56 9.37
CA LEU A 5 7.56 -6.66 10.10
C LEU A 5 7.32 -8.09 10.61
N LYS A 6 7.66 -9.10 9.80
CA LYS A 6 7.57 -10.52 10.21
C LYS A 6 8.53 -10.83 11.36
N LYS A 7 9.76 -10.32 11.32
CA LYS A 7 10.76 -10.51 12.39
C LYS A 7 10.35 -9.85 13.70
N GLU A 8 9.70 -8.69 13.61
CA GLU A 8 9.20 -7.94 14.77
C GLU A 8 7.80 -8.43 15.23
N ASN A 9 7.26 -9.52 14.66
CA ASN A 9 5.94 -10.07 14.95
C ASN A 9 4.80 -9.04 14.79
N VAL A 10 4.94 -8.11 13.84
CA VAL A 10 3.87 -7.15 13.50
C VAL A 10 2.88 -7.83 12.58
N ALA A 11 1.65 -8.00 13.04
CA ALA A 11 0.56 -8.51 12.22
C ALA A 11 0.17 -7.46 11.16
N MET A 12 -0.08 -7.93 9.92
CA MET A 12 -0.59 -7.11 8.83
C MET A 12 -1.98 -7.63 8.46
N ASP A 13 -3.02 -7.00 8.97
CA ASP A 13 -4.41 -7.39 8.68
C ASP A 13 -4.85 -6.89 7.31
N THR A 14 -4.36 -5.72 6.89
CA THR A 14 -4.61 -5.14 5.58
C THR A 14 -3.54 -4.12 5.23
N LEU A 15 -3.34 -3.90 3.93
CA LEU A 15 -2.45 -2.87 3.39
C LEU A 15 -3.26 -1.86 2.59
N LEU A 16 -2.93 -0.58 2.72
CA LEU A 16 -3.47 0.48 1.87
C LEU A 16 -2.46 0.84 0.79
N GLY A 17 -2.85 0.65 -0.47
CA GLY A 17 -2.02 0.96 -1.63
C GLY A 17 -2.21 2.40 -2.10
N HIS A 18 -1.10 3.15 -2.23
CA HIS A 18 -1.09 4.52 -2.78
C HIS A 18 0.10 4.74 -3.70
N GLY A 19 -0.05 5.67 -4.62
CA GLY A 19 1.01 6.10 -5.53
C GLY A 19 0.83 5.64 -6.97
N GLY A 20 1.70 6.12 -7.84
CA GLY A 20 1.61 5.93 -9.29
C GLY A 20 1.58 4.48 -9.77
N ILE A 21 2.13 3.54 -9.01
CA ILE A 21 2.10 2.11 -9.34
C ILE A 21 0.66 1.55 -9.34
N PHE A 22 -0.28 2.18 -8.61
CA PHE A 22 -1.68 1.78 -8.54
C PHE A 22 -2.57 2.43 -9.61
N LYS A 23 -2.02 3.22 -10.54
CA LYS A 23 -2.75 3.79 -11.68
C LYS A 23 -3.33 2.72 -12.61
N THR A 24 -2.69 1.56 -12.71
CA THR A 24 -3.25 0.41 -13.42
C THR A 24 -4.07 -0.42 -12.45
N PRO A 25 -5.41 -0.41 -12.59
CA PRO A 25 -6.29 -1.09 -11.64
C PRO A 25 -5.95 -2.57 -11.46
N GLY A 26 -5.88 -3.02 -10.23
CA GLY A 26 -5.71 -4.42 -9.84
C GLY A 26 -4.30 -4.98 -9.98
N VAL A 27 -3.43 -4.48 -10.86
CA VAL A 27 -2.13 -5.10 -11.17
C VAL A 27 -1.19 -5.06 -9.97
N ALA A 28 -0.78 -3.85 -9.56
CA ALA A 28 0.11 -3.72 -8.39
C ALA A 28 -0.55 -4.23 -7.10
N GLN A 29 -1.86 -4.10 -7.00
CA GLN A 29 -2.65 -4.57 -5.86
C GLN A 29 -2.55 -6.10 -5.70
N ARG A 30 -2.68 -6.88 -6.79
CA ARG A 30 -2.53 -8.33 -6.78
C ARG A 30 -1.13 -8.76 -6.36
N TYR A 31 -0.10 -8.20 -7.02
CA TYR A 31 1.29 -8.54 -6.70
C TYR A 31 1.67 -8.19 -5.27
N LEU A 32 1.20 -7.04 -4.77
CA LEU A 32 1.46 -6.65 -3.39
C LEU A 32 0.73 -7.57 -2.40
N ALA A 33 -0.51 -7.97 -2.69
CA ALA A 33 -1.26 -8.91 -1.86
C ALA A 33 -0.54 -10.27 -1.77
N ALA A 34 -0.07 -10.80 -2.90
CA ALA A 34 0.71 -12.04 -2.94
C ALA A 34 2.02 -11.91 -2.16
N ALA A 35 2.76 -10.82 -2.36
CA ALA A 35 4.05 -10.59 -1.70
C ALA A 35 3.93 -10.43 -0.19
N ALA A 36 2.89 -9.74 0.27
CA ALA A 36 2.66 -9.44 1.69
C ALA A 36 1.90 -10.57 2.41
N SER A 37 1.24 -11.46 1.67
CA SER A 37 0.30 -12.45 2.21
C SER A 37 -0.83 -11.79 3.02
N ALA A 38 -1.28 -10.61 2.59
CA ALA A 38 -2.29 -9.82 3.25
C ALA A 38 -3.20 -9.12 2.23
N PRO A 39 -4.47 -8.85 2.54
CA PRO A 39 -5.34 -8.09 1.67
C PRO A 39 -4.79 -6.68 1.38
N VAL A 40 -4.96 -6.22 0.15
CA VAL A 40 -4.57 -4.87 -0.26
C VAL A 40 -5.81 -4.10 -0.70
N THR A 41 -6.03 -2.96 -0.09
CA THR A 41 -7.11 -2.03 -0.40
C THR A 41 -6.55 -0.82 -1.15
N CYS A 42 -7.17 -0.47 -2.27
CA CYS A 42 -6.87 0.75 -3.02
C CYS A 42 -8.13 1.58 -3.17
N MET A 43 -8.02 2.86 -2.83
CA MET A 43 -9.08 3.84 -3.11
C MET A 43 -9.04 4.26 -4.57
N GLU A 44 -10.15 4.77 -5.11
CA GLU A 44 -10.19 5.30 -6.50
C GLU A 44 -9.14 6.39 -6.73
N THR A 45 -8.79 7.15 -5.69
CA THR A 45 -7.77 8.20 -5.70
C THR A 45 -6.34 7.70 -5.47
N ALA A 46 -6.14 6.40 -5.33
CA ALA A 46 -4.84 5.81 -4.95
C ALA A 46 -3.69 6.16 -5.91
N GLY A 47 -3.97 6.32 -7.20
CA GLY A 47 -2.98 6.64 -8.22
C GLY A 47 -2.30 8.00 -8.04
N GLU A 48 -2.92 8.93 -7.33
CA GLU A 48 -2.47 10.31 -7.12
C GLU A 48 -2.24 10.62 -5.62
N GLY A 49 -1.86 9.61 -4.84
CA GLY A 49 -1.80 9.69 -3.38
C GLY A 49 -1.07 10.90 -2.79
N GLY A 50 0.12 11.23 -3.29
CA GLY A 50 0.90 12.37 -2.81
C GLY A 50 0.23 13.73 -3.06
N PRO A 51 -0.01 14.13 -4.33
CA PRO A 51 -0.68 15.38 -4.65
C PRO A 51 -2.08 15.48 -4.05
N TYR A 52 -2.84 14.40 -4.05
CA TYR A 52 -4.16 14.35 -3.45
C TYR A 52 -4.12 14.61 -1.93
N GLY A 53 -3.20 13.96 -1.21
CA GLY A 53 -3.01 14.18 0.22
C GLY A 53 -2.65 15.63 0.56
N MET A 54 -1.76 16.25 -0.24
CA MET A 54 -1.42 17.67 -0.08
C MET A 54 -2.62 18.58 -0.31
N ALA A 55 -3.45 18.30 -1.32
CA ALA A 55 -4.67 19.07 -1.58
C ALA A 55 -5.67 18.93 -0.41
N LEU A 56 -5.82 17.75 0.17
CA LEU A 56 -6.67 17.52 1.33
C LEU A 56 -6.19 18.30 2.57
N LEU A 57 -4.89 18.33 2.82
CA LEU A 57 -4.33 19.12 3.92
C LEU A 57 -4.57 20.61 3.72
N ALA A 58 -4.40 21.13 2.51
CA ALA A 58 -4.71 22.52 2.19
C ALA A 58 -6.20 22.83 2.38
N ALA A 59 -7.09 21.95 1.91
CA ALA A 59 -8.53 22.09 2.10
C ALA A 59 -8.91 22.08 3.59
N TYR A 60 -8.34 21.18 4.38
CA TYR A 60 -8.52 21.14 5.83
C TYR A 60 -8.09 22.46 6.49
N CYS A 61 -6.92 22.99 6.15
CA CYS A 61 -6.45 24.26 6.70
C CYS A 61 -7.41 25.44 6.44
N LEU A 62 -8.06 25.44 5.26
CA LEU A 62 -8.94 26.53 4.83
C LEU A 62 -10.39 26.39 5.33
N HIS A 63 -10.87 25.15 5.48
CA HIS A 63 -12.31 24.89 5.66
C HIS A 63 -12.68 24.21 6.98
N ARG A 64 -11.70 23.82 7.80
CA ARG A 64 -12.00 23.19 9.10
C ARG A 64 -12.78 24.15 10.01
N THR A 65 -13.68 23.58 10.78
CA THR A 65 -14.34 24.30 11.87
C THR A 65 -13.45 24.34 13.11
N GLU A 66 -13.74 25.26 14.03
CA GLU A 66 -12.99 25.37 15.29
C GLU A 66 -13.09 24.06 16.08
N GLY A 67 -11.95 23.51 16.50
CA GLY A 67 -11.86 22.26 17.23
C GLY A 67 -11.98 20.98 16.39
N GLU A 68 -12.27 21.09 15.09
CA GLU A 68 -12.34 19.92 14.22
C GLU A 68 -10.95 19.31 13.96
N THR A 69 -10.80 18.01 14.25
CA THR A 69 -9.55 17.33 13.95
C THR A 69 -9.44 16.96 12.46
N LEU A 70 -8.22 16.72 11.97
CA LEU A 70 -8.02 16.23 10.60
C LEU A 70 -8.76 14.92 10.34
N ALA A 71 -8.77 14.02 11.32
CA ALA A 71 -9.47 12.75 11.20
C ALA A 71 -10.99 12.95 11.02
N ASP A 72 -11.61 13.82 11.81
CA ASP A 72 -13.05 14.13 11.71
C ASP A 72 -13.39 14.77 10.37
N TYR A 73 -12.55 15.71 9.93
CA TYR A 73 -12.71 16.37 8.62
C TYR A 73 -12.62 15.34 7.47
N LEU A 74 -11.60 14.49 7.47
CA LEU A 74 -11.44 13.48 6.43
C LEU A 74 -12.57 12.46 6.44
N ASN A 75 -13.00 11.99 7.60
CA ASN A 75 -14.12 11.05 7.71
C ASN A 75 -15.42 11.66 7.20
N ARG A 76 -15.67 12.93 7.47
CA ARG A 76 -16.90 13.63 7.07
C ARG A 76 -16.95 13.97 5.59
N TYR A 77 -15.86 14.50 5.03
CA TYR A 77 -15.89 15.14 3.71
C TYR A 77 -15.18 14.34 2.61
N VAL A 78 -14.34 13.38 2.99
CA VAL A 78 -13.51 12.65 2.04
C VAL A 78 -13.85 11.16 2.00
N PHE A 79 -13.96 10.52 3.16
CA PHE A 79 -14.11 9.07 3.24
C PHE A 79 -15.56 8.62 3.35
N ALA A 80 -16.52 9.51 3.61
CA ALA A 80 -17.94 9.17 3.72
C ALA A 80 -18.48 8.43 2.48
N ASP A 81 -18.09 8.89 1.27
CA ASP A 81 -18.52 8.33 -0.01
C ASP A 81 -17.35 7.74 -0.81
N ALA A 82 -16.19 7.53 -0.17
CA ALA A 82 -15.02 7.04 -0.85
C ALA A 82 -15.19 5.57 -1.29
N ARG A 83 -14.94 5.32 -2.58
CA ARG A 83 -14.95 3.97 -3.13
C ARG A 83 -13.55 3.37 -3.05
N SER A 84 -13.52 2.09 -2.75
CA SER A 84 -12.29 1.31 -2.70
C SER A 84 -12.50 -0.09 -3.25
N THR A 85 -11.42 -0.72 -3.66
CA THR A 85 -11.37 -2.13 -4.02
C THR A 85 -10.38 -2.83 -3.09
N THR A 86 -10.74 -4.03 -2.64
CA THR A 86 -9.84 -4.88 -1.83
C THR A 86 -9.62 -6.20 -2.56
N LEU A 87 -8.36 -6.57 -2.73
CA LEU A 87 -7.97 -7.87 -3.27
C LEU A 87 -7.28 -8.69 -2.17
N ALA A 88 -7.80 -9.88 -1.94
CA ALA A 88 -7.16 -10.87 -1.08
C ALA A 88 -5.98 -11.53 -1.82
N PRO A 89 -4.97 -12.03 -1.10
CA PRO A 89 -3.87 -12.77 -1.71
C PRO A 89 -4.36 -14.09 -2.31
N ASP A 90 -3.96 -14.37 -3.55
CA ASP A 90 -4.20 -15.64 -4.21
C ASP A 90 -3.11 -16.65 -3.86
N PRO A 91 -3.44 -17.90 -3.46
CA PRO A 91 -2.45 -18.89 -3.06
C PRO A 91 -1.45 -19.27 -4.14
N ALA A 92 -1.87 -19.33 -5.42
CA ALA A 92 -0.97 -19.66 -6.52
C ALA A 92 0.00 -18.50 -6.78
N GLU A 93 -0.46 -17.27 -6.69
CA GLU A 93 0.38 -16.07 -6.83
C GLU A 93 1.37 -15.93 -5.65
N GLN A 94 0.94 -16.29 -4.44
CA GLN A 94 1.85 -16.33 -3.27
C GLN A 94 2.98 -17.36 -3.46
N ALA A 95 2.66 -18.56 -3.96
CA ALA A 95 3.66 -19.58 -4.25
C ALA A 95 4.63 -19.13 -5.33
N GLY A 96 4.15 -18.55 -6.42
CA GLY A 96 4.99 -18.00 -7.49
C GLY A 96 5.87 -16.84 -7.01
N PHE A 97 5.33 -15.96 -6.16
CA PHE A 97 6.14 -14.89 -5.56
C PHE A 97 7.22 -15.40 -4.62
N ALA A 98 6.95 -16.44 -3.83
CA ALA A 98 7.94 -17.06 -2.94
C ALA A 98 9.11 -17.66 -3.74
N GLU A 99 8.82 -18.34 -4.85
CA GLU A 99 9.85 -18.87 -5.77
C GLU A 99 10.68 -17.73 -6.38
N PHE A 100 10.04 -16.70 -6.90
CA PHE A 100 10.72 -15.50 -7.42
C PHE A 100 11.61 -14.85 -6.36
N LEU A 101 11.14 -14.71 -5.13
CA LEU A 101 11.89 -14.09 -4.03
C LEU A 101 13.16 -14.90 -3.69
N ASN A 102 13.08 -16.21 -3.70
CA ASN A 102 14.25 -17.10 -3.48
C ASN A 102 15.31 -16.90 -4.57
N GLN A 103 14.89 -16.83 -5.83
CA GLN A 103 15.78 -16.54 -6.96
C GLN A 103 16.41 -15.16 -6.84
N TYR A 104 15.59 -14.14 -6.55
CA TYR A 104 16.04 -12.76 -6.34
C TYR A 104 17.09 -12.66 -5.22
N GLN A 105 16.85 -13.30 -4.07
CA GLN A 105 17.78 -13.29 -2.95
C GLN A 105 19.13 -13.97 -3.30
N THR A 106 19.11 -14.99 -4.14
CA THR A 106 20.33 -15.65 -4.62
C THR A 106 21.15 -14.74 -5.50
N VAL A 107 20.51 -14.04 -6.45
CA VAL A 107 21.17 -13.06 -7.33
C VAL A 107 21.72 -11.88 -6.52
N LEU A 108 20.98 -11.40 -5.53
CA LEU A 108 21.40 -10.30 -4.68
C LEU A 108 22.67 -10.61 -3.88
N LYS A 109 22.87 -11.88 -3.47
CA LYS A 109 24.11 -12.32 -2.81
C LYS A 109 25.30 -12.27 -3.77
N ALA A 110 25.10 -12.67 -5.03
CA ALA A 110 26.15 -12.60 -6.05
C ALA A 110 26.53 -11.14 -6.36
N GLU A 111 25.57 -10.25 -6.44
CA GLU A 111 25.79 -8.82 -6.66
C GLU A 111 26.62 -8.19 -5.52
N ARG A 112 26.29 -8.52 -4.28
CA ARG A 112 27.04 -8.02 -3.11
C ARG A 112 28.49 -8.51 -3.10
N ALA A 113 28.74 -9.76 -3.49
CA ALA A 113 30.10 -10.33 -3.55
C ALA A 113 30.98 -9.68 -4.64
N VAL A 114 30.41 -8.96 -5.59
CA VAL A 114 31.16 -8.23 -6.64
C VAL A 114 31.57 -6.82 -6.17
N ILE A 115 30.86 -6.28 -5.19
CA ILE A 115 31.07 -4.89 -4.68
C ILE A 115 32.05 -4.88 -3.49
N GLU A 116 32.18 -5.98 -2.79
CA GLU A 116 33.16 -6.19 -1.70
C GLU A 116 34.53 -6.63 -2.26
#